data_7427eca67088559c361c80dd24be1e73
#
_entry.id   7427eca67088559c361c80dd24be1e73
#
_cell.length_a   1.000
_cell.length_b   1.000
_cell.length_c   1.000
_cell.angle_alpha   90.00
_cell.angle_beta   90.00
_cell.angle_gamma   90.00
#
_symmetry.space_group_name_H-M   'P 1'
#
loop_
_entity.id
_entity.type
_entity.pdbx_description
1 polymer ?
#
loop_
_entity_poly.entity_id
_entity_poly.type
_entity_poly.pdbx_seq_one_letter_code
_entity_poly.pdbx_strand_id
1 'polypeptide(L)'
;MNDNTVLATGLQFPEGPVAMADGSVLVVEIRRGTLTRVGVDGQLEVVATPGGGPNGAAIGPDGACYLCNNGGFTWQVDEQGARPTLQPKDYSGGRIERVDLVTGEVEVLYREVDGVPLRGPNDIVFDCHGGFYFTDLGKVRYYDQDRGRVFYAQADGSGIEALIHPLEMPNGIGLSPDGQTLYVAETPTARLWAFDILSPGKVARHPWPSPHGGRFIAGSAAYQRFDSLAVEANGNICVATLVNGGISVIAPDGATAHVALPDPYTTNLCFGGPNLTTAYITQSQSGQLLRMPWPREGLALAYSA
;
A
#
# COMPACT_ATOMS: atom_id res chain seq x y z
N MET A 1 7.67 -20.16 -19.14
CA MET A 1 8.48 -18.93 -19.18
C MET A 1 7.60 -17.85 -18.63
N ASN A 2 8.02 -17.15 -17.60
CA ASN A 2 7.24 -16.02 -17.08
C ASN A 2 7.37 -14.89 -18.10
N ASP A 3 6.29 -14.59 -18.81
CA ASP A 3 6.22 -13.44 -19.73
C ASP A 3 6.08 -12.12 -18.93
N ASN A 4 7.05 -11.87 -18.05
CA ASN A 4 7.12 -10.61 -17.32
C ASN A 4 7.49 -9.50 -18.30
N THR A 5 6.67 -8.48 -18.40
CA THR A 5 6.90 -7.32 -19.26
C THR A 5 7.10 -6.08 -18.41
N VAL A 6 8.18 -5.34 -18.65
CA VAL A 6 8.30 -3.97 -18.12
C VAL A 6 7.32 -3.09 -18.89
N LEU A 7 6.27 -2.65 -18.23
CA LEU A 7 5.24 -1.79 -18.84
C LEU A 7 5.72 -0.34 -18.91
N ALA A 8 6.42 0.13 -17.87
CA ALA A 8 6.95 1.50 -17.84
C ALA A 8 8.29 1.55 -17.08
N THR A 9 9.10 2.55 -17.42
CA THR A 9 10.39 2.87 -16.77
C THR A 9 10.48 4.37 -16.49
N GLY A 10 11.47 4.81 -15.69
CA GLY A 10 11.70 6.23 -15.40
C GLY A 10 10.77 6.80 -14.34
N LEU A 11 10.01 5.96 -13.66
CA LEU A 11 9.22 6.32 -12.50
C LEU A 11 10.15 6.62 -11.30
N GLN A 12 9.71 7.53 -10.43
CA GLN A 12 10.51 7.94 -9.27
C GLN A 12 10.00 7.33 -7.97
N PHE A 13 10.44 6.10 -7.72
CA PHE A 13 10.01 5.25 -6.62
C PHE A 13 8.49 5.04 -6.67
N PRO A 14 8.01 4.28 -7.68
CA PRO A 14 6.58 4.03 -7.88
C PRO A 14 6.01 3.17 -6.76
N GLU A 15 4.77 3.48 -6.36
CA GLU A 15 3.99 2.82 -5.33
C GLU A 15 2.50 2.87 -5.64
N GLY A 16 1.68 2.24 -4.79
CA GLY A 16 0.22 2.30 -4.84
C GLY A 16 -0.38 2.03 -6.21
N PRO A 17 -0.05 0.92 -6.89
CA PRO A 17 -0.59 0.66 -8.22
C PRO A 17 -2.10 0.38 -8.15
N VAL A 18 -2.87 0.98 -9.05
CA VAL A 18 -4.31 0.76 -9.21
C VAL A 18 -4.61 0.47 -10.67
N ALA A 19 -5.05 -0.73 -10.97
CA ALA A 19 -5.47 -1.12 -12.32
C ALA A 19 -6.81 -0.48 -12.66
N MET A 20 -6.89 0.17 -13.83
CA MET A 20 -8.08 0.86 -14.32
C MET A 20 -8.82 0.03 -15.36
N ALA A 21 -10.13 0.24 -15.52
CA ALA A 21 -10.96 -0.49 -16.48
C ALA A 21 -10.54 -0.30 -17.94
N ASP A 22 -9.91 0.84 -18.28
CA ASP A 22 -9.38 1.12 -19.61
C ASP A 22 -8.03 0.41 -19.90
N GLY A 23 -7.53 -0.36 -18.92
CA GLY A 23 -6.27 -1.09 -18.99
C GLY A 23 -5.04 -0.26 -18.63
N SER A 24 -5.20 1.04 -18.32
CA SER A 24 -4.13 1.84 -17.73
C SER A 24 -3.92 1.48 -16.25
N VAL A 25 -2.80 1.94 -15.68
CA VAL A 25 -2.50 1.75 -14.25
C VAL A 25 -2.16 3.11 -13.65
N LEU A 26 -2.85 3.49 -12.58
CA LEU A 26 -2.40 4.61 -11.76
C LEU A 26 -1.27 4.14 -10.85
N VAL A 27 -0.25 4.95 -10.68
CA VAL A 27 0.81 4.76 -9.66
C VAL A 27 1.09 6.09 -8.99
N VAL A 28 1.43 6.07 -7.74
CA VAL A 28 2.05 7.23 -7.11
C VAL A 28 3.56 7.16 -7.31
N GLU A 29 4.20 8.31 -7.40
CA GLU A 29 5.66 8.40 -7.42
C GLU A 29 6.10 9.15 -6.16
N ILE A 30 6.51 8.40 -5.13
CA ILE A 30 6.80 8.97 -3.80
C ILE A 30 7.86 10.08 -3.90
N ARG A 31 8.91 9.84 -4.67
CA ARG A 31 10.03 10.78 -4.80
C ARG A 31 9.71 11.99 -5.67
N ARG A 32 8.87 11.82 -6.70
CA ARG A 32 8.41 12.93 -7.56
C ARG A 32 7.28 13.72 -6.91
N GLY A 33 6.50 13.10 -6.03
CA GLY A 33 5.33 13.69 -5.39
C GLY A 33 4.13 13.78 -6.33
N THR A 34 3.94 12.80 -7.21
CA THR A 34 2.87 12.80 -8.23
C THR A 34 1.98 11.57 -8.15
N LEU A 35 0.75 11.71 -8.62
CA LEU A 35 -0.10 10.62 -9.10
C LEU A 35 0.07 10.57 -10.61
N THR A 36 0.52 9.42 -11.14
CA THR A 36 0.88 9.23 -12.54
C THR A 36 0.06 8.10 -13.14
N ARG A 37 -0.52 8.31 -14.32
CA ARG A 37 -1.16 7.27 -15.13
C ARG A 37 -0.14 6.66 -16.06
N VAL A 38 -0.06 5.32 -16.06
CA VAL A 38 0.71 4.55 -17.02
C VAL A 38 -0.26 3.94 -18.02
N GLY A 39 -0.17 4.37 -19.27
CA GLY A 39 -1.00 3.87 -20.37
C GLY A 39 -0.69 2.40 -20.70
N VAL A 40 -1.58 1.77 -21.46
CA VAL A 40 -1.39 0.39 -21.94
C VAL A 40 -0.15 0.22 -22.83
N ASP A 41 0.31 1.31 -23.42
CA ASP A 41 1.52 1.45 -24.25
C ASP A 41 2.76 1.89 -23.44
N GLY A 42 2.61 2.07 -22.12
CA GLY A 42 3.68 2.48 -21.19
C GLY A 42 3.94 4.00 -21.16
N GLN A 43 3.14 4.80 -21.85
CA GLN A 43 3.26 6.26 -21.76
C GLN A 43 2.85 6.77 -20.39
N LEU A 44 3.59 7.76 -19.87
CA LEU A 44 3.39 8.36 -18.56
C LEU A 44 2.65 9.69 -18.69
N GLU A 45 1.58 9.85 -17.92
CA GLU A 45 0.81 11.08 -17.78
C GLU A 45 0.71 11.44 -16.30
N VAL A 46 1.14 12.64 -15.90
CA VAL A 46 0.94 13.14 -14.54
C VAL A 46 -0.50 13.60 -14.39
N VAL A 47 -1.29 12.92 -13.57
CA VAL A 47 -2.68 13.24 -13.26
C VAL A 47 -2.78 14.37 -12.24
N ALA A 48 -1.95 14.30 -11.19
CA ALA A 48 -1.94 15.29 -10.11
C ALA A 48 -0.56 15.40 -9.47
N THR A 49 -0.32 16.53 -8.78
CA THR A 49 0.94 16.79 -8.06
C THR A 49 0.65 17.15 -6.60
N PRO A 50 0.27 16.18 -5.74
CA PRO A 50 -0.01 16.42 -4.33
C PRO A 50 1.23 16.88 -3.54
N GLY A 51 2.43 16.60 -4.06
CA GLY A 51 3.68 16.86 -3.33
C GLY A 51 3.85 15.97 -2.11
N GLY A 52 4.82 16.29 -1.24
CA GLY A 52 5.14 15.45 -0.07
C GLY A 52 5.64 14.07 -0.48
N GLY A 53 4.94 13.03 -0.10
CA GLY A 53 5.25 11.64 -0.45
C GLY A 53 3.97 10.82 -0.58
N PRO A 54 3.23 10.92 -1.71
CA PRO A 54 2.10 10.03 -1.97
C PRO A 54 2.59 8.59 -2.02
N ASN A 55 1.91 7.68 -1.34
CA ASN A 55 2.36 6.30 -1.14
C ASN A 55 1.27 5.29 -1.56
N GLY A 56 0.32 4.95 -0.70
CA GLY A 56 -0.81 4.09 -1.06
C GLY A 56 -1.87 4.84 -1.85
N ALA A 57 -2.56 4.14 -2.76
CA ALA A 57 -3.66 4.68 -3.55
C ALA A 57 -4.80 3.68 -3.68
N ALA A 58 -6.03 4.16 -3.66
CA ALA A 58 -7.22 3.36 -3.93
C ALA A 58 -8.33 4.21 -4.55
N ILE A 59 -9.20 3.61 -5.36
CA ILE A 59 -10.41 4.28 -5.86
C ILE A 59 -11.49 4.22 -4.78
N GLY A 60 -12.12 5.35 -4.54
CA GLY A 60 -13.22 5.47 -3.58
C GLY A 60 -14.61 5.38 -4.23
N PRO A 61 -15.68 5.46 -3.41
CA PRO A 61 -17.07 5.29 -3.85
C PRO A 61 -17.53 6.35 -4.84
N ASP A 62 -16.87 7.47 -4.93
CA ASP A 62 -17.14 8.58 -5.84
C ASP A 62 -16.30 8.55 -7.12
N GLY A 63 -15.49 7.50 -7.32
CA GLY A 63 -14.60 7.34 -8.47
C GLY A 63 -13.32 8.18 -8.40
N ALA A 64 -13.08 8.95 -7.34
CA ALA A 64 -11.83 9.66 -7.11
C ALA A 64 -10.74 8.71 -6.59
N CYS A 65 -9.49 9.12 -6.74
CA CYS A 65 -8.35 8.40 -6.17
C CYS A 65 -8.00 8.97 -4.78
N TYR A 66 -7.99 8.11 -3.78
CA TYR A 66 -7.61 8.45 -2.40
C TYR A 66 -6.15 8.07 -2.16
N LEU A 67 -5.38 8.98 -1.60
CA LEU A 67 -3.95 8.83 -1.40
C LEU A 67 -3.58 8.89 0.08
N CYS A 68 -2.76 7.92 0.51
CA CYS A 68 -1.97 8.05 1.71
C CYS A 68 -0.72 8.88 1.40
N ASN A 69 -0.58 10.06 1.98
CA ASN A 69 0.60 10.89 1.79
C ASN A 69 1.44 10.91 3.06
N ASN A 70 2.64 10.37 2.99
CA ASN A 70 3.53 10.21 4.14
C ASN A 70 4.37 11.46 4.45
N GLY A 71 4.22 12.55 3.72
CA GLY A 71 4.92 13.81 3.92
C GLY A 71 6.36 13.85 3.39
N GLY A 72 6.84 12.77 2.77
CA GLY A 72 8.15 12.70 2.12
C GLY A 72 9.22 11.92 2.88
N PHE A 73 10.32 11.64 2.19
CA PHE A 73 11.52 10.97 2.72
C PHE A 73 12.79 11.69 2.29
N THR A 74 13.86 11.54 3.07
CA THR A 74 15.22 11.73 2.58
C THR A 74 15.60 10.55 1.69
N TRP A 75 16.33 10.80 0.61
CA TRP A 75 16.67 9.80 -0.39
C TRP A 75 18.14 9.53 -0.45
N GLN A 76 18.52 8.25 -0.47
CA GLN A 76 19.82 7.81 -0.94
C GLN A 76 19.69 7.42 -2.40
N VAL A 77 20.51 8.01 -3.27
CA VAL A 77 20.49 7.75 -4.72
C VAL A 77 21.89 7.34 -5.16
N ASP A 78 21.99 6.19 -5.81
CA ASP A 78 23.24 5.65 -6.36
C ASP A 78 22.97 4.94 -7.70
N GLU A 79 23.94 4.21 -8.23
CA GLU A 79 23.84 3.47 -9.50
C GLU A 79 22.75 2.37 -9.48
N GLN A 80 22.36 1.90 -8.31
CA GLN A 80 21.30 0.89 -8.15
C GLN A 80 19.89 1.51 -8.15
N GLY A 81 19.78 2.84 -8.01
CA GLY A 81 18.50 3.55 -7.98
C GLY A 81 18.32 4.41 -6.71
N ALA A 82 17.07 4.66 -6.34
CA ALA A 82 16.70 5.49 -5.20
C ALA A 82 16.13 4.64 -4.06
N ARG A 83 16.47 5.00 -2.81
CA ARG A 83 15.94 4.36 -1.60
C ARG A 83 15.51 5.41 -0.57
N PRO A 84 14.31 5.28 0.04
CA PRO A 84 13.90 6.16 1.13
C PRO A 84 14.71 5.86 2.40
N THR A 85 14.99 6.90 3.19
CA THR A 85 15.74 6.76 4.45
C THR A 85 14.99 7.38 5.62
N LEU A 86 15.28 8.60 5.99
CA LEU A 86 14.76 9.26 7.18
C LEU A 86 13.66 10.27 6.83
N GLN A 87 13.02 10.79 7.87
CA GLN A 87 12.17 11.98 7.76
C GLN A 87 12.98 13.15 7.18
N PRO A 88 12.52 13.82 6.12
CA PRO A 88 13.25 14.93 5.53
C PRO A 88 13.10 16.20 6.37
N LYS A 89 13.96 17.19 6.13
CA LYS A 89 13.90 18.49 6.82
C LYS A 89 12.65 19.31 6.43
N ASP A 90 12.20 19.13 5.21
CA ASP A 90 11.00 19.75 4.61
C ASP A 90 9.76 18.86 4.72
N TYR A 91 9.72 17.98 5.70
CA TYR A 91 8.59 17.10 5.97
C TYR A 91 7.27 17.88 6.05
N SER A 92 6.34 17.56 5.15
CA SER A 92 5.09 18.31 4.97
C SER A 92 3.90 17.81 5.83
N GLY A 93 4.14 16.84 6.72
CA GLY A 93 3.08 16.19 7.51
C GLY A 93 2.42 15.03 6.79
N GLY A 94 2.00 14.02 7.57
CA GLY A 94 1.16 12.93 7.07
C GLY A 94 -0.27 13.43 6.80
N ARG A 95 -0.92 12.90 5.76
CA ARG A 95 -2.30 13.26 5.43
C ARG A 95 -2.96 12.25 4.50
N ILE A 96 -4.28 12.25 4.49
CA ILE A 96 -5.09 11.56 3.47
C ILE A 96 -5.60 12.62 2.50
N GLU A 97 -5.43 12.34 1.21
CA GLU A 97 -5.82 13.23 0.11
C GLU A 97 -6.80 12.51 -0.82
N ARG A 98 -7.73 13.27 -1.39
CA ARG A 98 -8.64 12.86 -2.45
C ARG A 98 -8.25 13.59 -3.72
N VAL A 99 -8.10 12.86 -4.82
CA VAL A 99 -7.73 13.41 -6.13
C VAL A 99 -8.85 13.14 -7.13
N ASP A 100 -9.39 14.19 -7.69
CA ASP A 100 -10.29 14.11 -8.84
C ASP A 100 -9.49 13.70 -10.08
N LEU A 101 -9.79 12.55 -10.66
CA LEU A 101 -9.03 12.00 -11.79
C LEU A 101 -9.26 12.71 -13.13
N VAL A 102 -10.30 13.57 -13.21
CA VAL A 102 -10.62 14.34 -14.42
C VAL A 102 -9.93 15.70 -14.40
N THR A 103 -9.96 16.38 -13.24
CA THR A 103 -9.41 17.73 -13.10
C THR A 103 -7.99 17.78 -12.56
N GLY A 104 -7.54 16.70 -11.86
CA GLY A 104 -6.29 16.66 -11.12
C GLY A 104 -6.33 17.44 -9.81
N GLU A 105 -7.51 17.94 -9.39
CA GLU A 105 -7.66 18.67 -8.13
C GLU A 105 -7.39 17.76 -6.94
N VAL A 106 -6.62 18.28 -5.97
CA VAL A 106 -6.22 17.56 -4.76
C VAL A 106 -6.86 18.21 -3.54
N GLU A 107 -7.67 17.46 -2.83
CA GLU A 107 -8.30 17.85 -1.57
C GLU A 107 -7.68 17.08 -0.39
N VAL A 108 -7.37 17.77 0.69
CA VAL A 108 -6.90 17.11 1.92
C VAL A 108 -8.10 16.81 2.83
N LEU A 109 -8.35 15.52 3.09
CA LEU A 109 -9.45 15.07 3.93
C LEU A 109 -9.06 15.01 5.41
N TYR A 110 -7.90 14.42 5.72
CA TYR A 110 -7.47 14.19 7.10
C TYR A 110 -6.00 14.51 7.30
N ARG A 111 -5.67 15.17 8.43
CA ARG A 111 -4.30 15.47 8.88
C ARG A 111 -3.99 14.96 10.28
N GLU A 112 -5.02 14.68 11.06
CA GLU A 112 -4.91 14.31 12.47
C GLU A 112 -6.12 13.51 12.95
N VAL A 113 -5.97 12.87 14.10
CA VAL A 113 -7.04 12.22 14.87
C VAL A 113 -6.93 12.66 16.31
N ASP A 114 -8.01 13.22 16.88
CA ASP A 114 -8.07 13.70 18.28
C ASP A 114 -6.90 14.66 18.65
N GLY A 115 -6.52 15.53 17.72
CA GLY A 115 -5.40 16.47 17.89
C GLY A 115 -4.01 15.83 17.75
N VAL A 116 -3.92 14.56 17.40
CA VAL A 116 -2.65 13.87 17.15
C VAL A 116 -2.40 13.78 15.64
N PRO A 117 -1.37 14.45 15.09
CA PRO A 117 -1.11 14.46 13.67
C PRO A 117 -0.82 13.05 13.11
N LEU A 118 -1.31 12.77 11.89
CA LEU A 118 -0.84 11.66 11.08
C LEU A 118 0.65 11.85 10.77
N ARG A 119 1.41 10.75 10.78
CA ARG A 119 2.87 10.81 10.63
C ARG A 119 3.34 10.32 9.28
N GLY A 120 2.94 9.15 8.89
CA GLY A 120 3.37 8.52 7.65
C GLY A 120 2.30 7.60 7.08
N PRO A 121 1.10 8.10 6.70
CA PRO A 121 0.12 7.29 6.00
C PRO A 121 0.78 6.56 4.84
N ASN A 122 0.52 5.24 4.76
CA ASN A 122 1.26 4.37 3.86
C ASN A 122 0.34 3.67 2.86
N ASP A 123 -0.47 2.71 3.27
CA ASP A 123 -1.30 1.93 2.36
C ASP A 123 -2.78 1.99 2.76
N ILE A 124 -3.70 1.69 1.80
CA ILE A 124 -5.13 1.97 1.93
C ILE A 124 -5.98 0.90 1.27
N VAL A 125 -7.10 0.52 1.92
CA VAL A 125 -8.11 -0.36 1.33
C VAL A 125 -9.51 0.10 1.74
N PHE A 126 -10.41 0.23 0.77
CA PHE A 126 -11.83 0.52 1.01
C PHE A 126 -12.61 -0.73 1.40
N ASP A 127 -13.57 -0.56 2.29
CA ASP A 127 -14.64 -1.54 2.50
C ASP A 127 -15.84 -1.29 1.57
N CYS A 128 -16.83 -2.19 1.59
CA CYS A 128 -18.04 -2.06 0.78
C CYS A 128 -19.09 -1.10 1.39
N HIS A 129 -18.78 -0.44 2.50
CA HIS A 129 -19.65 0.47 3.23
C HIS A 129 -19.33 1.96 3.03
N GLY A 130 -18.31 2.26 2.21
CA GLY A 130 -17.88 3.62 1.90
C GLY A 130 -16.79 4.17 2.82
N GLY A 131 -16.33 3.40 3.79
CA GLY A 131 -15.19 3.71 4.61
C GLY A 131 -13.91 3.02 4.09
N PHE A 132 -12.78 3.40 4.66
CA PHE A 132 -11.50 2.81 4.32
C PHE A 132 -10.58 2.63 5.53
N TYR A 133 -9.82 1.56 5.49
CA TYR A 133 -8.72 1.29 6.41
C TYR A 133 -7.42 1.78 5.81
N PHE A 134 -6.56 2.37 6.62
CA PHE A 134 -5.21 2.71 6.19
C PHE A 134 -4.19 2.54 7.29
N THR A 135 -2.95 2.29 6.90
CA THR A 135 -1.80 2.21 7.79
C THR A 135 -1.11 3.56 7.88
N ASP A 136 -0.61 3.89 9.07
CA ASP A 136 0.36 4.95 9.29
C ASP A 136 1.65 4.31 9.81
N LEU A 137 2.64 4.25 8.94
CA LEU A 137 3.94 3.63 9.19
C LEU A 137 4.75 4.39 10.25
N GLY A 138 4.41 5.67 10.48
CA GLY A 138 5.22 6.58 11.26
C GLY A 138 6.39 7.15 10.47
N LYS A 139 7.31 7.83 11.17
CA LYS A 139 8.55 8.40 10.62
C LYS A 139 9.76 7.91 11.40
N VAL A 140 10.82 7.61 10.67
CA VAL A 140 12.13 7.28 11.23
C VAL A 140 13.00 8.52 11.20
N ARG A 141 13.61 8.84 12.32
CA ARG A 141 14.56 9.92 12.52
C ARG A 141 15.91 9.34 12.96
N TYR A 142 16.91 10.15 13.14
CA TYR A 142 18.26 9.66 13.40
C TYR A 142 18.37 8.85 14.72
N TYR A 143 17.65 9.26 15.76
CA TYR A 143 17.73 8.65 17.10
C TYR A 143 16.44 7.96 17.55
N ASP A 144 15.31 8.18 16.86
CA ASP A 144 14.00 7.66 17.25
C ASP A 144 13.12 7.33 16.04
N GLN A 145 12.00 6.71 16.32
CA GLN A 145 10.94 6.47 15.34
C GLN A 145 9.56 6.52 15.98
N ASP A 146 8.54 6.86 15.18
CA ASP A 146 7.16 6.78 15.61
C ASP A 146 6.72 5.31 15.65
N ARG A 147 5.84 4.97 16.61
CA ARG A 147 5.11 3.70 16.57
C ARG A 147 3.94 3.84 15.59
N GLY A 148 3.78 2.83 14.75
CA GLY A 148 2.75 2.87 13.73
C GLY A 148 1.35 2.56 14.23
N ARG A 149 0.36 2.83 13.37
CA ARG A 149 -1.08 2.71 13.66
C ARG A 149 -1.85 2.21 12.45
N VAL A 150 -3.04 1.70 12.69
CA VAL A 150 -4.08 1.54 11.67
C VAL A 150 -5.26 2.42 12.05
N PHE A 151 -5.84 3.04 11.05
CA PHE A 151 -7.01 3.92 11.16
C PHE A 151 -8.17 3.41 10.30
N TYR A 152 -9.36 3.83 10.67
CA TYR A 152 -10.55 3.74 9.83
C TYR A 152 -11.11 5.13 9.61
N ALA A 153 -11.48 5.45 8.36
CA ALA A 153 -11.98 6.77 8.02
C ALA A 153 -13.12 6.71 6.99
N GLN A 154 -13.94 7.76 6.96
CA GLN A 154 -15.02 7.93 5.99
C GLN A 154 -14.51 8.67 4.75
N ALA A 155 -14.98 8.25 3.57
CA ALA A 155 -14.58 8.86 2.29
C ALA A 155 -15.02 10.32 2.15
N ASP A 156 -16.08 10.72 2.85
CA ASP A 156 -16.63 12.07 2.81
C ASP A 156 -15.96 13.07 3.77
N GLY A 157 -14.92 12.66 4.48
CA GLY A 157 -14.23 13.51 5.46
C GLY A 157 -14.95 13.65 6.80
N SER A 158 -16.09 12.97 7.03
CA SER A 158 -16.94 13.16 8.21
C SER A 158 -16.40 12.53 9.50
N GLY A 159 -15.45 11.57 9.38
CA GLY A 159 -14.94 10.88 10.56
C GLY A 159 -13.69 10.04 10.30
N ILE A 160 -12.82 10.01 11.30
CA ILE A 160 -11.62 9.18 11.34
C ILE A 160 -11.39 8.72 12.77
N GLU A 161 -10.97 7.46 12.96
CA GLU A 161 -10.65 6.90 14.26
C GLU A 161 -9.40 6.05 14.23
N ALA A 162 -8.64 6.04 15.34
CA ALA A 162 -7.48 5.18 15.52
C ALA A 162 -7.96 3.78 15.92
N LEU A 163 -7.66 2.79 15.07
CA LEU A 163 -8.19 1.44 15.23
C LEU A 163 -7.20 0.52 15.95
N ILE A 164 -5.94 0.47 15.55
CA ILE A 164 -4.93 -0.44 16.10
C ILE A 164 -3.64 0.32 16.41
N HIS A 165 -3.12 0.14 17.62
CA HIS A 165 -1.87 0.73 18.11
C HIS A 165 -1.36 -0.05 19.33
N PRO A 166 -0.03 -0.18 19.53
CA PRO A 166 1.06 0.17 18.60
C PRO A 166 1.38 -0.96 17.62
N LEU A 167 1.90 -0.61 16.44
CA LEU A 167 2.43 -1.53 15.43
C LEU A 167 3.87 -1.14 15.04
N GLU A 168 4.62 -2.08 14.49
CA GLU A 168 6.00 -1.84 14.05
C GLU A 168 6.05 -1.52 12.56
N MET A 169 5.93 -0.22 12.24
CA MET A 169 5.93 0.28 10.86
C MET A 169 4.94 -0.52 9.97
N PRO A 170 3.62 -0.49 10.28
CA PRO A 170 2.61 -1.15 9.46
C PRO A 170 2.59 -0.55 8.07
N ASN A 171 2.58 -1.40 7.06
CA ASN A 171 2.69 -1.06 5.65
C ASN A 171 1.47 -1.59 4.90
N GLY A 172 1.58 -2.71 4.18
CA GLY A 172 0.49 -3.29 3.45
C GLY A 172 -0.76 -3.55 4.29
N ILE A 173 -1.93 -3.23 3.73
CA ILE A 173 -3.23 -3.46 4.34
C ILE A 173 -4.22 -4.00 3.31
N GLY A 174 -5.07 -4.95 3.69
CA GLY A 174 -6.05 -5.55 2.80
C GLY A 174 -7.15 -6.28 3.53
N LEU A 175 -8.22 -6.56 2.82
CA LEU A 175 -9.38 -7.27 3.35
C LEU A 175 -9.44 -8.70 2.81
N SER A 176 -9.95 -9.64 3.61
CA SER A 176 -10.32 -10.97 3.14
C SER A 176 -11.48 -10.92 2.13
N PRO A 177 -11.68 -11.96 1.30
CA PRO A 177 -12.75 -11.97 0.30
C PRO A 177 -14.15 -11.78 0.85
N ASP A 178 -14.39 -12.18 2.09
CA ASP A 178 -15.65 -11.97 2.80
C ASP A 178 -15.73 -10.64 3.56
N GLY A 179 -14.66 -9.83 3.53
CA GLY A 179 -14.57 -8.55 4.23
C GLY A 179 -14.53 -8.65 5.75
N GLN A 180 -14.36 -9.85 6.32
CA GLN A 180 -14.43 -10.05 7.77
C GLN A 180 -13.05 -10.08 8.46
N THR A 181 -11.97 -10.06 7.69
CA THR A 181 -10.61 -10.03 8.23
C THR A 181 -9.82 -8.89 7.59
N LEU A 182 -9.18 -8.09 8.44
CA LEU A 182 -8.22 -7.07 8.04
C LEU A 182 -6.80 -7.65 8.18
N TYR A 183 -6.06 -7.68 7.08
CA TYR A 183 -4.64 -8.08 7.06
C TYR A 183 -3.74 -6.86 7.14
N VAL A 184 -2.67 -6.95 7.92
CA VAL A 184 -1.67 -5.87 8.07
C VAL A 184 -0.27 -6.48 8.05
N ALA A 185 0.59 -5.98 7.17
CA ALA A 185 1.99 -6.35 7.10
C ALA A 185 2.85 -5.32 7.85
N GLU A 186 3.80 -5.80 8.65
CA GLU A 186 4.82 -4.96 9.31
C GLU A 186 6.15 -5.06 8.58
N THR A 187 6.75 -3.92 8.25
CA THR A 187 7.97 -3.87 7.42
C THR A 187 9.19 -4.45 8.14
N PRO A 188 9.68 -3.93 9.27
CA PRO A 188 10.96 -4.37 9.83
C PRO A 188 10.91 -5.76 10.45
N THR A 189 9.75 -6.19 10.89
CA THR A 189 9.55 -7.50 11.52
C THR A 189 9.26 -8.61 10.51
N ALA A 190 8.95 -8.24 9.27
CA ALA A 190 8.46 -9.13 8.21
C ALA A 190 7.37 -10.08 8.73
N ARG A 191 6.35 -9.50 9.38
CA ARG A 191 5.20 -10.23 9.93
C ARG A 191 3.91 -9.81 9.29
N LEU A 192 3.04 -10.78 9.06
CA LEU A 192 1.67 -10.58 8.62
C LEU A 192 0.72 -10.90 9.78
N TRP A 193 -0.16 -9.93 10.07
CA TRP A 193 -1.16 -10.01 11.11
C TRP A 193 -2.57 -9.99 10.53
N ALA A 194 -3.51 -10.63 11.23
CA ALA A 194 -4.94 -10.60 10.90
C ALA A 194 -5.74 -10.09 12.10
N PHE A 195 -6.76 -9.28 11.82
CA PHE A 195 -7.69 -8.74 12.80
C PHE A 195 -9.12 -9.04 12.35
N ASP A 196 -9.90 -9.71 13.17
CA ASP A 196 -11.29 -10.04 12.86
C ASP A 196 -12.14 -8.77 12.96
N ILE A 197 -12.84 -8.41 11.87
CA ILE A 197 -13.70 -7.22 11.79
C ILE A 197 -15.05 -7.56 12.42
N LEU A 198 -15.46 -6.78 13.42
CA LEU A 198 -16.76 -6.90 14.08
C LEU A 198 -17.85 -6.06 13.39
N SER A 199 -17.44 -4.91 12.89
CA SER A 199 -18.21 -3.97 12.07
C SER A 199 -17.24 -2.95 11.45
N PRO A 200 -17.67 -2.14 10.45
CA PRO A 200 -16.82 -1.07 9.92
C PRO A 200 -16.18 -0.24 11.03
N GLY A 201 -14.84 -0.11 10.99
CA GLY A 201 -14.05 0.60 12.00
C GLY A 201 -13.91 -0.10 13.35
N LYS A 202 -14.34 -1.37 13.49
CA LYS A 202 -14.20 -2.11 14.76
C LYS A 202 -13.62 -3.49 14.55
N VAL A 203 -12.56 -3.81 15.31
CA VAL A 203 -11.91 -5.13 15.26
C VAL A 203 -11.90 -5.81 16.63
N ALA A 204 -11.96 -7.13 16.63
CA ALA A 204 -11.71 -7.95 17.82
C ALA A 204 -10.24 -7.85 18.23
N ARG A 205 -9.99 -7.99 19.54
CA ARG A 205 -8.64 -7.99 20.12
C ARG A 205 -8.36 -9.33 20.76
N HIS A 206 -7.36 -10.03 20.24
CA HIS A 206 -6.85 -11.24 20.89
C HIS A 206 -6.06 -10.87 22.15
N PRO A 207 -6.20 -11.67 23.25
CA PRO A 207 -5.48 -11.43 24.48
C PRO A 207 -3.98 -11.71 24.34
N TRP A 208 -3.22 -11.44 25.39
CA TRP A 208 -1.83 -11.88 25.52
C TRP A 208 -1.66 -13.35 25.08
N PRO A 209 -0.63 -13.72 24.30
CA PRO A 209 0.59 -12.96 24.02
C PRO A 209 0.54 -12.07 22.76
N SER A 210 -0.61 -11.80 22.16
CA SER A 210 -0.66 -10.86 21.05
C SER A 210 -0.23 -9.45 21.52
N PRO A 211 0.74 -8.79 20.85
CA PRO A 211 1.26 -7.51 21.32
C PRO A 211 0.27 -6.33 21.09
N HIS A 212 -0.67 -6.47 20.18
CA HIS A 212 -1.60 -5.43 19.76
C HIS A 212 -3.00 -5.94 19.42
N GLY A 213 -3.28 -7.20 19.77
CA GLY A 213 -4.60 -7.84 19.57
C GLY A 213 -4.79 -8.52 18.21
N GLY A 214 -3.79 -8.52 17.31
CA GLY A 214 -3.84 -9.26 16.05
C GLY A 214 -3.49 -10.74 16.22
N ARG A 215 -4.02 -11.57 15.32
CA ARG A 215 -3.63 -12.97 15.15
C ARG A 215 -2.43 -13.03 14.19
N PHE A 216 -1.35 -13.67 14.60
CA PHE A 216 -0.18 -13.90 13.77
C PHE A 216 -0.52 -14.90 12.65
N ILE A 217 -0.22 -14.56 11.40
CA ILE A 217 -0.41 -15.44 10.24
C ILE A 217 0.91 -16.07 9.81
N ALA A 218 1.88 -15.21 9.46
CA ALA A 218 3.18 -15.67 8.98
C ALA A 218 4.26 -14.62 9.25
N GLY A 219 5.51 -15.06 9.18
CA GLY A 219 6.68 -14.17 9.21
C GLY A 219 7.87 -14.82 8.53
N SER A 220 8.81 -13.99 8.07
CA SER A 220 10.03 -14.50 7.45
C SER A 220 11.03 -14.99 8.51
N ALA A 221 11.59 -16.18 8.30
CA ALA A 221 12.68 -16.70 9.11
C ALA A 221 14.05 -16.12 8.68
N ALA A 222 14.17 -15.60 7.45
CA ALA A 222 15.36 -14.94 6.92
C ALA A 222 15.25 -13.43 7.04
N TYR A 223 16.37 -12.71 6.90
CA TYR A 223 16.34 -11.25 6.83
C TYR A 223 15.64 -10.79 5.56
N GLN A 224 14.45 -10.24 5.77
CA GLN A 224 13.54 -9.77 4.75
C GLN A 224 12.64 -8.71 5.38
N ARG A 225 12.00 -7.89 4.55
CA ARG A 225 11.01 -6.91 4.99
C ARG A 225 9.74 -7.07 4.18
N PHE A 226 8.61 -6.94 4.82
CA PHE A 226 7.33 -6.88 4.14
C PHE A 226 6.99 -5.44 3.77
N ASP A 227 6.35 -5.27 2.61
CA ASP A 227 5.87 -3.97 2.15
C ASP A 227 4.36 -4.03 1.91
N SER A 228 3.83 -3.43 0.89
CA SER A 228 2.40 -3.43 0.58
C SER A 228 1.88 -4.82 0.19
N LEU A 229 0.58 -5.01 0.16
CA LEU A 229 -0.04 -6.29 -0.14
C LEU A 229 -1.31 -6.16 -1.00
N ALA A 230 -1.61 -7.25 -1.72
CA ALA A 230 -2.91 -7.47 -2.34
C ALA A 230 -3.43 -8.87 -1.98
N VAL A 231 -4.74 -9.09 -2.09
CA VAL A 231 -5.37 -10.36 -1.75
C VAL A 231 -5.87 -11.05 -3.02
N GLU A 232 -5.72 -12.37 -3.11
CA GLU A 232 -6.30 -13.20 -4.17
C GLU A 232 -7.76 -13.58 -3.84
N ALA A 233 -8.57 -13.86 -4.83
CA ALA A 233 -9.98 -14.26 -4.65
C ALA A 233 -10.15 -15.52 -3.78
N ASN A 234 -9.14 -16.39 -3.74
CA ASN A 234 -9.10 -17.58 -2.89
C ASN A 234 -8.65 -17.30 -1.43
N GLY A 235 -8.34 -16.04 -1.11
CA GLY A 235 -7.94 -15.60 0.23
C GLY A 235 -6.42 -15.63 0.49
N ASN A 236 -5.56 -16.00 -0.46
CA ASN A 236 -4.12 -15.83 -0.29
C ASN A 236 -3.74 -14.35 -0.22
N ILE A 237 -2.78 -14.03 0.60
CA ILE A 237 -2.25 -12.67 0.79
C ILE A 237 -0.90 -12.59 0.05
N CYS A 238 -0.84 -11.75 -0.96
CA CYS A 238 0.35 -11.49 -1.77
C CYS A 238 1.08 -10.28 -1.21
N VAL A 239 2.15 -10.50 -0.45
CA VAL A 239 2.93 -9.44 0.21
C VAL A 239 4.17 -9.15 -0.61
N ALA A 240 4.35 -7.91 -1.02
CA ALA A 240 5.58 -7.43 -1.64
C ALA A 240 6.73 -7.46 -0.62
N THR A 241 7.92 -7.86 -1.06
CA THR A 241 9.05 -8.10 -0.16
C THR A 241 10.29 -7.33 -0.57
N LEU A 242 10.86 -6.63 0.39
CA LEU A 242 12.12 -5.92 0.25
C LEU A 242 13.30 -6.84 0.59
N VAL A 243 14.50 -6.46 0.16
CA VAL A 243 15.80 -7.13 0.37
C VAL A 243 16.04 -8.23 -0.65
N ASN A 244 15.27 -9.31 -0.65
CA ASN A 244 15.40 -10.38 -1.65
C ASN A 244 14.53 -10.17 -2.90
N GLY A 245 13.65 -9.16 -2.87
CA GLY A 245 12.76 -8.83 -3.99
C GLY A 245 11.65 -9.86 -4.21
N GLY A 246 10.54 -9.44 -4.82
CA GLY A 246 9.47 -10.34 -5.21
C GLY A 246 8.24 -10.31 -4.31
N ILE A 247 7.39 -11.32 -4.47
CA ILE A 247 6.09 -11.43 -3.79
C ILE A 247 6.06 -12.70 -2.94
N SER A 248 5.82 -12.57 -1.65
CA SER A 248 5.49 -13.69 -0.78
C SER A 248 3.98 -13.94 -0.82
N VAL A 249 3.59 -15.10 -1.33
CA VAL A 249 2.20 -15.54 -1.36
C VAL A 249 1.93 -16.36 -0.11
N ILE A 250 1.11 -15.84 0.78
CA ILE A 250 0.83 -16.38 2.10
C ILE A 250 -0.63 -16.86 2.15
N ALA A 251 -0.84 -18.14 2.37
CA ALA A 251 -2.17 -18.67 2.57
C ALA A 251 -2.73 -18.28 3.97
N PRO A 252 -4.07 -18.28 4.17
CA PRO A 252 -4.66 -17.94 5.47
C PRO A 252 -4.20 -18.82 6.65
N ASP A 253 -3.72 -20.03 6.37
CA ASP A 253 -3.14 -20.96 7.35
C ASP A 253 -1.65 -20.72 7.64
N GLY A 254 -1.02 -19.74 6.94
CA GLY A 254 0.38 -19.36 7.10
C GLY A 254 1.35 -20.06 6.13
N ALA A 255 0.88 -20.99 5.30
CA ALA A 255 1.74 -21.59 4.27
C ALA A 255 2.23 -20.51 3.29
N THR A 256 3.53 -20.50 2.99
CA THR A 256 4.15 -19.41 2.22
C THR A 256 4.90 -19.96 0.99
N ALA A 257 4.67 -19.34 -0.16
CA ALA A 257 5.45 -19.49 -1.39
C ALA A 257 6.05 -18.11 -1.76
N HIS A 258 7.11 -18.12 -2.59
CA HIS A 258 7.75 -16.88 -3.02
C HIS A 258 7.92 -16.83 -4.54
N VAL A 259 7.53 -15.71 -5.13
CA VAL A 259 7.74 -15.35 -6.53
C VAL A 259 8.88 -14.34 -6.59
N ALA A 260 10.08 -14.78 -6.94
CA ALA A 260 11.26 -13.92 -6.99
C ALA A 260 11.19 -12.91 -8.14
N LEU A 261 11.54 -11.67 -7.88
CA LEU A 261 11.69 -10.59 -8.85
C LEU A 261 13.04 -9.88 -8.67
N PRO A 262 13.58 -9.23 -9.70
CA PRO A 262 14.96 -8.77 -9.69
C PRO A 262 15.22 -7.54 -8.82
N ASP A 263 14.21 -6.68 -8.59
CA ASP A 263 14.38 -5.45 -7.80
C ASP A 263 14.27 -5.76 -6.31
N PRO A 264 15.30 -5.46 -5.50
CA PRO A 264 15.25 -5.68 -4.05
C PRO A 264 14.24 -4.78 -3.32
N TYR A 265 13.67 -3.79 -4.02
CA TYR A 265 12.54 -2.97 -3.56
C TYR A 265 11.32 -3.24 -4.45
N THR A 266 10.87 -4.49 -4.46
CA THR A 266 9.51 -4.83 -4.91
C THR A 266 8.56 -4.38 -3.83
N THR A 267 7.82 -3.30 -4.06
CA THR A 267 7.13 -2.58 -2.98
C THR A 267 5.63 -2.79 -2.94
N ASN A 268 4.98 -2.99 -4.08
CA ASN A 268 3.52 -3.13 -4.12
C ASN A 268 3.08 -3.95 -5.34
N LEU A 269 1.82 -4.38 -5.32
CA LEU A 269 1.15 -4.99 -6.46
C LEU A 269 -0.34 -4.72 -6.42
N CYS A 270 -0.96 -4.72 -7.60
CA CYS A 270 -2.42 -4.83 -7.74
C CYS A 270 -2.77 -5.85 -8.82
N PHE A 271 -4.01 -6.31 -8.81
CA PHE A 271 -4.54 -7.20 -9.83
C PHE A 271 -5.44 -6.44 -10.79
N GLY A 272 -5.36 -6.78 -12.07
CA GLY A 272 -6.17 -6.19 -13.12
C GLY A 272 -6.25 -7.08 -14.35
N GLY A 273 -6.66 -6.49 -15.48
CA GLY A 273 -6.89 -7.21 -16.73
C GLY A 273 -8.10 -8.13 -16.66
N PRO A 274 -8.35 -8.92 -17.72
CA PRO A 274 -9.46 -9.86 -17.75
C PRO A 274 -9.37 -10.84 -16.56
N ASN A 275 -10.48 -11.01 -15.83
CA ASN A 275 -10.58 -11.90 -14.67
C ASN A 275 -9.54 -11.64 -13.56
N LEU A 276 -8.98 -10.42 -13.48
CA LEU A 276 -7.99 -10.04 -12.46
C LEU A 276 -6.78 -11.02 -12.39
N THR A 277 -6.37 -11.58 -13.52
CA THR A 277 -5.24 -12.53 -13.63
C THR A 277 -3.96 -11.88 -14.14
N THR A 278 -3.89 -10.56 -14.13
CA THR A 278 -2.68 -9.79 -14.41
C THR A 278 -2.24 -9.08 -13.15
N ALA A 279 -1.01 -9.31 -12.69
CA ALA A 279 -0.39 -8.54 -11.63
C ALA A 279 0.38 -7.37 -12.24
N TYR A 280 0.15 -6.16 -11.70
CA TYR A 280 0.97 -4.97 -11.92
C TYR A 280 1.78 -4.72 -10.66
N ILE A 281 3.10 -4.71 -10.78
CA ILE A 281 4.03 -4.76 -9.65
C ILE A 281 5.01 -3.60 -9.74
N THR A 282 5.13 -2.83 -8.68
CA THR A 282 6.09 -1.73 -8.57
C THR A 282 7.49 -2.25 -8.20
N GLN A 283 8.46 -1.96 -9.05
CA GLN A 283 9.88 -2.19 -8.86
C GLN A 283 10.51 -0.84 -8.54
N SER A 284 10.48 -0.45 -7.27
CA SER A 284 10.57 0.96 -6.90
C SER A 284 11.98 1.51 -6.92
N GLN A 285 13.00 0.70 -6.60
CA GLN A 285 14.39 1.13 -6.67
C GLN A 285 14.81 1.40 -8.12
N SER A 286 14.45 0.53 -9.04
CA SER A 286 14.75 0.67 -10.48
C SER A 286 13.79 1.62 -11.21
N GLY A 287 12.71 2.06 -10.57
CA GLY A 287 11.72 2.96 -11.15
C GLY A 287 10.91 2.33 -12.29
N GLN A 288 10.45 1.10 -12.10
CA GLN A 288 9.72 0.34 -13.11
C GLN A 288 8.33 -0.08 -12.61
N LEU A 289 7.40 -0.23 -13.56
CA LEU A 289 6.15 -0.95 -13.38
C LEU A 289 6.19 -2.23 -14.22
N LEU A 290 6.07 -3.38 -13.58
CA LEU A 290 5.97 -4.65 -14.26
C LEU A 290 4.51 -5.04 -14.48
N ARG A 291 4.26 -5.74 -15.60
CA ARG A 291 3.03 -6.47 -15.88
C ARG A 291 3.40 -7.95 -16.04
N MET A 292 2.74 -8.83 -15.29
CA MET A 292 2.96 -10.26 -15.42
C MET A 292 1.64 -11.05 -15.30
N PRO A 293 1.47 -12.14 -16.06
CA PRO A 293 0.39 -13.09 -15.85
C PRO A 293 0.47 -13.64 -14.43
N TRP A 294 -0.65 -13.60 -13.71
CA TRP A 294 -0.74 -14.17 -12.38
C TRP A 294 -1.55 -15.47 -12.41
N PRO A 295 -1.08 -16.55 -11.75
CA PRO A 295 -1.68 -17.88 -11.92
C PRO A 295 -3.06 -18.05 -11.27
N ARG A 296 -3.48 -17.10 -10.46
CA ARG A 296 -4.77 -17.09 -9.74
C ARG A 296 -5.44 -15.75 -9.89
N GLU A 297 -6.75 -15.74 -9.70
CA GLU A 297 -7.57 -14.53 -9.76
C GLU A 297 -7.29 -13.64 -8.53
N GLY A 298 -7.08 -12.35 -8.75
CA GLY A 298 -7.03 -11.35 -7.68
C GLY A 298 -8.41 -11.09 -7.09
N LEU A 299 -8.46 -10.58 -5.87
CA LEU A 299 -9.71 -10.15 -5.25
C LEU A 299 -10.19 -8.84 -5.91
N ALA A 300 -11.45 -8.83 -6.36
CA ALA A 300 -12.11 -7.60 -6.78
C ALA A 300 -12.27 -6.66 -5.58
N LEU A 301 -11.76 -5.45 -5.71
CA LEU A 301 -11.88 -4.42 -4.68
C LEU A 301 -13.27 -3.78 -4.71
N ALA A 302 -13.70 -3.20 -3.59
CA ALA A 302 -15.06 -2.64 -3.43
C ALA A 302 -15.39 -1.57 -4.48
N TYR A 303 -14.41 -0.78 -4.89
CA TYR A 303 -14.54 0.32 -5.85
C TYR A 303 -13.42 0.25 -6.90
N SER A 304 -13.30 -0.90 -7.56
CA SER A 304 -12.39 -1.01 -8.71
C SER A 304 -12.95 -0.21 -9.89
N ALA A 305 -12.09 0.57 -10.57
CA ALA A 305 -12.46 1.39 -11.71
C ALA A 305 -12.58 0.54 -12.99
#